data_ec2181b7de64511934726d96183135a1
#
_entry.id   ec2181b7de64511934726d96183135a1
#
_cell.length_a   1.000
_cell.length_b   1.000
_cell.length_c   1.000
_cell.angle_alpha   90.00
_cell.angle_beta   90.00
_cell.angle_gamma   90.00
#
_symmetry.space_group_name_H-M   'P 1'
#
loop_
_entity.id
_entity.type
_entity.pdbx_description
1 polymer ?
#
loop_
_entity_poly.entity_id
_entity_poly.type
_entity_poly.pdbx_seq_one_letter_code
_entity_poly.pdbx_strand_id
1 'polypeptide(L)'
;MIEFPDAVPGERLAPELKRLLDAGVIRVVDLAFIERTSDGDVSTFELSEREGEAAYEALDIIPETIDGLISEADLSALAENVDPGSTAAVILFEHMWANQLRDMVAAADGTVVYGERIPEAIADAVAHA
;
A
#
# COMPACT_ATOMS: atom_id res chain seq x y z
N MET A 1 -2.26 -3.95 4.53
CA MET A 1 -1.15 -4.93 4.62
C MET A 1 -1.48 -6.16 3.80
N ILE A 2 -0.53 -6.63 3.01
CA ILE A 2 -0.67 -7.82 2.16
C ILE A 2 0.41 -8.81 2.56
N GLU A 3 0.02 -10.03 2.90
CA GLU A 3 0.95 -11.07 3.33
C GLU A 3 1.24 -12.06 2.19
N PHE A 4 2.51 -12.43 2.06
CA PHE A 4 2.99 -13.41 1.09
C PHE A 4 3.63 -14.58 1.83
N PRO A 5 3.16 -15.83 1.60
CA PRO A 5 3.67 -17.00 2.32
C PRO A 5 5.07 -17.45 1.89
N ASP A 6 5.59 -16.88 0.83
CA ASP A 6 6.96 -17.10 0.36
C ASP A 6 7.69 -15.76 0.20
N ALA A 7 9.02 -15.82 0.06
CA ALA A 7 9.88 -14.66 0.26
C ALA A 7 10.16 -13.84 -1.00
N VAL A 8 9.19 -13.68 -1.94
CA VAL A 8 9.42 -12.86 -3.15
C VAL A 8 8.28 -11.86 -3.37
N PRO A 9 8.09 -10.91 -2.45
CA PRO A 9 6.99 -9.95 -2.54
C PRO A 9 7.06 -9.05 -3.78
N GLY A 10 8.27 -8.71 -4.25
CA GLY A 10 8.44 -7.87 -5.42
C GLY A 10 7.81 -8.44 -6.68
N GLU A 11 8.03 -9.71 -6.96
CA GLU A 11 7.50 -10.36 -8.16
C GLU A 11 5.98 -10.50 -8.12
N ARG A 12 5.41 -10.70 -6.94
CA ARG A 12 3.96 -10.89 -6.78
C ARG A 12 3.20 -9.58 -6.70
N LEU A 13 3.79 -8.58 -6.05
CA LEU A 13 3.15 -7.30 -5.79
C LEU A 13 3.24 -6.35 -6.99
N ALA A 14 4.38 -6.34 -7.69
CA ALA A 14 4.66 -5.37 -8.73
C ALA A 14 3.64 -5.34 -9.88
N PRO A 15 3.18 -6.47 -10.45
CA PRO A 15 2.20 -6.43 -11.53
C PRO A 15 0.87 -5.80 -11.13
N GLU A 16 0.41 -6.05 -9.92
CA GLU A 16 -0.84 -5.50 -9.42
C GLU A 16 -0.72 -4.00 -9.12
N LEU A 17 0.38 -3.58 -8.50
CA LEU A 17 0.66 -2.17 -8.26
C LEU A 17 0.83 -1.41 -9.57
N LYS A 18 1.54 -2.00 -10.55
CA LYS A 18 1.73 -1.38 -11.86
C LYS A 18 0.40 -1.07 -12.52
N ARG A 19 -0.54 -2.01 -12.47
CA ARG A 19 -1.86 -1.81 -13.05
C ARG A 19 -2.59 -0.63 -12.41
N LEU A 20 -2.56 -0.50 -11.09
CA LEU A 20 -3.21 0.59 -10.38
C LEU A 20 -2.52 1.94 -10.62
N LEU A 21 -1.18 1.95 -10.67
CA LEU A 21 -0.40 3.14 -10.95
C LEU A 21 -0.63 3.63 -12.38
N ASP A 22 -0.59 2.73 -13.36
CA ASP A 22 -0.79 3.07 -14.79
C ASP A 22 -2.22 3.57 -15.05
N ALA A 23 -3.20 3.06 -14.32
CA ALA A 23 -4.58 3.51 -14.41
C ALA A 23 -4.82 4.85 -13.69
N GLY A 24 -3.85 5.36 -12.94
CA GLY A 24 -3.98 6.61 -12.19
C GLY A 24 -4.96 6.54 -11.02
N VAL A 25 -5.23 5.34 -10.50
CA VAL A 25 -6.20 5.12 -9.41
C VAL A 25 -5.59 5.43 -8.05
N ILE A 26 -4.33 5.09 -7.85
CA ILE A 26 -3.61 5.32 -6.60
C ILE A 26 -2.25 5.96 -6.83
N ARG A 27 -1.73 6.58 -5.79
CA ARG A 27 -0.33 6.98 -5.69
C ARG A 27 0.24 6.33 -4.42
N VAL A 28 1.33 5.59 -4.55
CA VAL A 28 2.01 5.02 -3.40
C VAL A 28 2.79 6.13 -2.70
N VAL A 29 2.52 6.35 -1.43
CA VAL A 29 3.17 7.38 -0.61
C VAL A 29 4.32 6.79 0.17
N ASP A 30 4.13 5.61 0.75
CA ASP A 30 5.16 4.86 1.44
C ASP A 30 4.92 3.35 1.28
N LEU A 31 5.99 2.58 1.30
CA LEU A 31 5.95 1.13 1.20
C LEU A 31 7.00 0.54 2.13
N ALA A 32 6.55 -0.21 3.10
CA ALA A 32 7.40 -0.89 4.08
C ALA A 32 7.10 -2.39 4.09
N PHE A 33 8.01 -3.16 4.66
CA PHE A 33 7.90 -4.62 4.70
C PHE A 33 8.12 -5.14 6.11
N ILE A 34 7.47 -6.26 6.41
CA ILE A 34 7.63 -7.01 7.63
C ILE A 34 7.99 -8.44 7.24
N GLU A 35 9.18 -8.89 7.63
CA GLU A 35 9.59 -10.28 7.46
C GLU A 35 9.52 -10.98 8.81
N ARG A 36 8.92 -12.15 8.84
CA ARG A 36 8.91 -13.01 10.00
C ARG A 36 9.52 -14.35 9.64
N THR A 37 10.64 -14.70 10.28
CA THR A 37 11.30 -16.00 10.03
C THR A 37 10.45 -17.15 10.55
N SER A 38 10.76 -18.38 10.12
CA SER A 38 10.11 -19.58 10.64
C SER A 38 10.32 -19.76 12.15
N ASP A 39 11.39 -19.17 12.71
CA ASP A 39 11.67 -19.15 14.14
C ASP A 39 10.88 -18.07 14.90
N GLY A 40 10.17 -17.20 14.17
CA GLY A 40 9.34 -16.15 14.74
C GLY A 40 10.02 -14.78 14.89
N ASP A 41 11.29 -14.65 14.48
CA ASP A 41 12.00 -13.37 14.51
C ASP A 41 11.42 -12.40 13.48
N VAL A 42 11.24 -11.14 13.89
CA VAL A 42 10.63 -10.09 13.08
C VAL A 42 11.67 -9.07 12.67
N SER A 43 11.66 -8.71 11.37
CA SER A 43 12.45 -7.61 10.81
C SER A 43 11.51 -6.69 10.04
N THR A 44 11.70 -5.38 10.17
CA THR A 44 10.94 -4.37 9.44
C THR A 44 11.90 -3.48 8.64
N PHE A 45 11.52 -3.09 7.43
CA PHE A 45 12.36 -2.25 6.59
C PHE A 45 11.52 -1.49 5.56
N GLU A 46 12.07 -0.36 5.10
CA GLU A 46 11.52 0.42 4.00
C GLU A 46 11.99 -0.14 2.65
N LEU A 47 11.24 0.12 1.59
CA LEU A 47 11.63 -0.31 0.24
C LEU A 47 13.03 0.22 -0.14
N SER A 48 13.35 1.46 0.22
CA SER A 48 14.64 2.09 -0.06
C SER A 48 15.82 1.34 0.54
N GLU A 49 15.63 0.65 1.67
CA GLU A 49 16.67 -0.13 2.34
C GLU A 49 17.04 -1.42 1.58
N ARG A 50 16.21 -1.80 0.62
CA ARG A 50 16.40 -3.01 -0.21
C ARG A 50 16.69 -2.70 -1.68
N GLU A 51 17.08 -1.47 -1.97
CA GLU A 51 17.47 -1.06 -3.31
C GLU A 51 18.62 -1.95 -3.83
N GLY A 52 18.47 -2.44 -5.06
CA GLY A 52 19.44 -3.32 -5.69
C GLY A 52 19.28 -4.80 -5.35
N GLU A 53 18.43 -5.17 -4.42
CA GLU A 53 18.15 -6.59 -4.13
C GLU A 53 17.16 -7.17 -5.15
N ALA A 54 17.47 -8.34 -5.71
CA ALA A 54 16.68 -8.97 -6.77
C ALA A 54 15.23 -9.22 -6.37
N ALA A 55 14.95 -9.55 -5.11
CA ALA A 55 13.60 -9.81 -4.62
C ALA A 55 12.69 -8.58 -4.67
N TYR A 56 13.27 -7.38 -4.68
CA TYR A 56 12.56 -6.11 -4.64
C TYR A 56 12.71 -5.27 -5.91
N GLU A 57 13.54 -5.73 -6.86
CA GLU A 57 13.85 -5.00 -8.10
C GLU A 57 12.61 -4.69 -8.94
N ALA A 58 11.65 -5.58 -8.98
CA ALA A 58 10.41 -5.36 -9.72
C ALA A 58 9.59 -4.18 -9.18
N LEU A 59 9.83 -3.74 -7.95
CA LEU A 59 9.17 -2.58 -7.34
C LEU A 59 9.82 -1.24 -7.68
N ASP A 60 10.90 -1.25 -8.46
CA ASP A 60 11.54 -0.01 -8.95
C ASP A 60 10.61 0.82 -9.86
N ILE A 61 9.49 0.24 -10.28
CA ILE A 61 8.42 0.95 -11.01
C ILE A 61 7.72 2.01 -10.15
N ILE A 62 7.80 1.90 -8.84
CA ILE A 62 7.16 2.83 -7.92
C ILE A 62 7.99 4.12 -7.88
N PRO A 63 7.35 5.29 -8.13
CA PRO A 63 8.04 6.57 -7.97
C PRO A 63 8.53 6.77 -6.54
N GLU A 64 9.40 7.74 -6.34
CA GLU A 64 9.97 8.06 -5.04
C GLU A 64 8.93 8.10 -3.93
N THR A 65 9.17 7.33 -2.87
CA THR A 65 8.33 7.26 -1.68
C THR A 65 8.91 8.13 -0.56
N ILE A 66 8.09 8.41 0.45
CA ILE A 66 8.53 9.17 1.63
C ILE A 66 8.70 8.18 2.78
N ASP A 67 9.95 7.90 3.13
CA ASP A 67 10.28 6.97 4.21
C ASP A 67 9.78 7.47 5.57
N GLY A 68 9.38 6.54 6.41
CA GLY A 68 9.00 6.82 7.79
C GLY A 68 7.58 7.30 8.00
N LEU A 69 6.76 7.44 6.97
CA LEU A 69 5.34 7.77 7.12
C LEU A 69 4.57 6.62 7.76
N ILE A 70 4.99 5.39 7.50
CA ILE A 70 4.52 4.23 8.25
C ILE A 70 5.46 4.09 9.44
N SER A 71 4.96 4.33 10.65
CA SER A 71 5.81 4.34 11.84
C SER A 71 6.27 2.94 12.24
N GLU A 72 7.40 2.87 12.96
CA GLU A 72 7.89 1.60 13.52
C GLU A 72 6.88 1.00 14.50
N ALA A 73 6.15 1.84 15.23
CA ALA A 73 5.11 1.39 16.14
C ALA A 73 3.96 0.71 15.38
N ASP A 74 3.55 1.27 14.24
CA ASP A 74 2.54 0.66 13.37
C ASP A 74 3.02 -0.66 12.81
N LEU A 75 4.26 -0.72 12.32
CA LEU A 75 4.84 -1.95 11.79
C LEU A 75 4.95 -3.03 12.87
N SER A 76 5.35 -2.67 14.07
CA SER A 76 5.43 -3.61 15.20
C SER A 76 4.06 -4.18 15.58
N ALA A 77 3.03 -3.34 15.58
CA ALA A 77 1.67 -3.79 15.84
C ALA A 77 1.15 -4.73 14.75
N LEU A 78 1.41 -4.41 13.49
CA LEU A 78 1.00 -5.23 12.34
C LEU A 78 1.77 -6.56 12.27
N ALA A 79 3.02 -6.58 12.76
CA ALA A 79 3.87 -7.77 12.74
C ALA A 79 3.26 -8.95 13.52
N GLU A 80 2.43 -8.67 14.52
CA GLU A 80 1.74 -9.70 15.29
C GLU A 80 0.80 -10.56 14.42
N ASN A 81 0.35 -10.01 13.30
CA ASN A 81 -0.57 -10.69 12.38
C ASN A 81 0.15 -11.36 11.22
N VAL A 82 1.47 -11.32 11.17
CA VAL A 82 2.26 -11.96 10.11
C VAL A 82 2.66 -13.36 10.56
N ASP A 83 2.33 -14.37 9.74
CA ASP A 83 2.65 -15.75 10.04
C ASP A 83 4.17 -16.01 9.96
N PRO A 84 4.70 -16.95 10.78
CA PRO A 84 6.10 -17.36 10.66
C PRO A 84 6.44 -17.84 9.24
N GLY A 85 7.59 -17.43 8.72
CA GLY A 85 8.02 -17.76 7.37
C GLY A 85 7.41 -16.90 6.27
N SER A 86 6.63 -15.88 6.62
CA SER A 86 5.96 -15.00 5.66
C SER A 86 6.58 -13.61 5.62
N THR A 87 6.36 -12.92 4.51
CA THR A 87 6.69 -11.50 4.34
C THR A 87 5.42 -10.73 4.04
N ALA A 88 5.23 -9.61 4.70
CA ALA A 88 4.09 -8.72 4.45
C ALA A 88 4.55 -7.39 3.87
N ALA A 89 3.77 -6.86 2.94
CA ALA A 89 3.93 -5.50 2.42
C ALA A 89 2.90 -4.60 3.08
N VAL A 90 3.34 -3.46 3.60
CA VAL A 90 2.48 -2.44 4.20
C VAL A 90 2.54 -1.22 3.29
N ILE A 91 1.41 -0.86 2.71
CA ILE A 91 1.33 0.18 1.68
C ILE A 91 0.50 1.34 2.21
N LEU A 92 1.10 2.52 2.22
CA LEU A 92 0.37 3.77 2.43
C LEU A 92 0.15 4.40 1.06
N PHE A 93 -1.09 4.57 0.67
CA PHE A 93 -1.42 5.09 -0.66
C PHE A 93 -2.52 6.14 -0.61
N GLU A 94 -2.52 7.01 -1.63
CA GLU A 94 -3.53 8.03 -1.84
C GLU A 94 -4.44 7.62 -2.98
N HIS A 95 -5.75 7.78 -2.80
CA HIS A 95 -6.74 7.57 -3.85
C HIS A 95 -6.75 8.77 -4.80
N MET A 96 -6.29 8.57 -6.03
CA MET A 96 -6.20 9.65 -7.02
C MET A 96 -7.53 10.03 -7.63
N TRP A 97 -8.50 9.12 -7.65
CA TRP A 97 -9.83 9.42 -8.21
C TRP A 97 -10.53 10.57 -7.49
N ALA A 98 -10.30 10.75 -6.19
CA ALA A 98 -10.88 11.85 -5.42
C ALA A 98 -10.34 13.20 -5.89
N ASN A 99 -9.06 13.27 -6.24
CA ASN A 99 -8.44 14.46 -6.79
C ASN A 99 -8.96 14.76 -8.19
N GLN A 100 -9.12 13.74 -9.02
CA GLN A 100 -9.69 13.88 -10.37
C GLN A 100 -11.12 14.40 -10.30
N LEU A 101 -11.92 13.94 -9.35
CA LEU A 101 -13.28 14.41 -9.15
C LEU A 101 -13.30 15.90 -8.73
N ARG A 102 -12.41 16.30 -7.82
CA ARG A 102 -12.26 17.69 -7.41
C ARG A 102 -11.90 18.61 -8.57
N ASP A 103 -10.95 18.16 -9.41
CA ASP A 103 -10.52 18.92 -10.58
C ASP A 103 -11.65 19.08 -11.59
N MET A 104 -12.44 18.03 -11.80
CA MET A 104 -13.60 18.06 -12.68
C MET A 104 -14.69 19.01 -12.17
N VAL A 105 -14.96 18.99 -10.88
CA VAL A 105 -15.93 19.89 -10.23
C VAL A 105 -15.46 21.35 -10.35
N ALA A 106 -14.18 21.62 -10.10
CA ALA A 106 -13.61 22.96 -10.23
C ALA A 106 -13.69 23.47 -11.67
N ALA A 107 -13.41 22.61 -12.67
CA ALA A 107 -13.50 22.96 -14.09
C ALA A 107 -14.93 23.29 -14.52
N ALA A 108 -15.93 22.77 -13.83
CA ALA A 108 -17.34 23.05 -14.06
C ALA A 108 -17.90 24.20 -13.18
N ASP A 109 -17.00 24.99 -12.57
CA ASP A 109 -17.35 26.07 -11.63
C ASP A 109 -18.13 25.59 -10.39
N GLY A 110 -18.01 24.30 -10.08
CA GLY A 110 -18.63 23.73 -8.90
C GLY A 110 -17.73 23.85 -7.67
N THR A 111 -18.27 23.48 -6.51
CA THR A 111 -17.56 23.44 -5.24
C THR A 111 -17.98 22.20 -4.46
N VAL A 112 -17.01 21.47 -3.90
CA VAL A 112 -17.32 20.35 -3.01
C VAL A 112 -17.75 20.91 -1.66
N VAL A 113 -19.02 20.76 -1.33
CA VAL A 113 -19.61 21.26 -0.07
C VAL A 113 -19.46 20.24 1.06
N TYR A 114 -19.51 18.95 0.72
CA TYR A 114 -19.43 17.87 1.69
C TYR A 114 -18.81 16.62 1.06
N GLY A 115 -17.96 15.94 1.81
CA GLY A 115 -17.39 14.67 1.40
C GLY A 115 -17.06 13.84 2.64
N GLU A 116 -17.40 12.55 2.61
CA GLU A 116 -17.14 11.63 3.70
C GLU A 116 -16.66 10.27 3.16
N ARG A 117 -15.73 9.65 3.88
CA ARG A 117 -15.32 8.28 3.59
C ARG A 117 -16.32 7.32 4.21
N ILE A 118 -16.89 6.44 3.38
CA ILE A 118 -17.81 5.39 3.85
C ILE A 118 -16.97 4.23 4.42
N PRO A 119 -17.22 3.80 5.69
CA PRO A 119 -16.56 2.62 6.24
C PRO A 119 -16.78 1.38 5.38
N GLU A 120 -15.78 0.52 5.28
CA GLU A 120 -15.79 -0.68 4.43
C GLU A 120 -17.01 -1.57 4.70
N ALA A 121 -17.36 -1.77 5.98
CA ALA A 121 -18.52 -2.58 6.35
C ALA A 121 -19.83 -2.03 5.80
N ILE A 122 -20.00 -0.71 5.73
CA ILE A 122 -21.19 -0.06 5.15
C ILE A 122 -21.15 -0.17 3.63
N ALA A 123 -19.98 0.02 3.01
CA ALA A 123 -19.83 -0.12 1.56
C ALA A 123 -20.16 -1.54 1.11
N ASP A 124 -19.72 -2.57 1.82
CA ASP A 124 -20.05 -3.97 1.55
C ASP A 124 -21.56 -4.23 1.68
N ALA A 125 -22.20 -3.69 2.69
CA ALA A 125 -23.62 -3.83 2.89
C ALA A 125 -24.42 -3.21 1.74
N VAL A 126 -24.00 -2.06 1.23
CA VAL A 126 -24.62 -1.40 0.07
C VAL A 126 -24.43 -2.22 -1.20
N ALA A 127 -23.22 -2.79 -1.42
CA ALA A 127 -22.93 -3.59 -2.59
C ALA A 127 -23.73 -4.89 -2.65
N HIS A 128 -24.15 -5.42 -1.51
CA HIS A 128 -24.93 -6.66 -1.39
C HIS A 128 -26.41 -6.48 -1.07
N ALA A 129 -26.87 -5.24 -1.08
CA ALA A 129 -28.26 -4.88 -0.79
C ALA A 129 -29.23 -5.29 -1.91
#